data_3a92d33d7cf0bf0d846190a96e4c2c0f
#
_entry.id   3a92d33d7cf0bf0d846190a96e4c2c0f
#
_cell.length_a   1.000
_cell.length_b   1.000
_cell.length_c   1.000
_cell.angle_alpha   90.00
_cell.angle_beta   90.00
_cell.angle_gamma   90.00
#
_symmetry.space_group_name_H-M   'P 1'
#
loop_
_entity.id
_entity.type
_entity.pdbx_description
1 polymer ?
#
loop_
_entity_poly.entity_id
_entity_poly.type
_entity_poly.pdbx_seq_one_letter_code
_entity_poly.pdbx_strand_id
1 'polypeptide(L)'
;MSEVKELSGQVALVTGATRGLGKAIALELAKRGATVIGTATSESGAQSINTVLSEFGGKGIVLNVTDAAACDALLAELAKEGAPHILVNNAGITRDGLAMRMKDDDWSDVIDTNLGSVFRLSRGVLKAMMKARSGRIINVTSVVGSSGNPGQANYAAAKAGVAGMTRALARELGSRNITVNCVAPGFIDTDMTRALGEAQTTALLSQIPLGRLGQPEDVANAVAFLASPAAAYITGTTMHVNGGMYMQ
;
A
#
# COMPACT_ATOMS: atom_id res chain seq x y z
N MET A 1 2.85 -25.66 -22.60
CA MET A 1 2.97 -25.62 -21.13
C MET A 1 2.63 -24.19 -20.72
N SER A 2 1.56 -23.96 -19.97
CA SER A 2 1.26 -22.63 -19.44
C SER A 2 2.37 -22.25 -18.46
N GLU A 3 2.99 -21.10 -18.70
CA GLU A 3 4.03 -20.56 -17.82
C GLU A 3 3.45 -20.37 -16.41
N VAL A 4 4.06 -20.99 -15.40
CA VAL A 4 3.59 -20.86 -14.02
C VAL A 4 3.85 -19.41 -13.60
N LYS A 5 2.79 -18.69 -13.29
CA LYS A 5 2.88 -17.29 -12.85
C LYS A 5 3.61 -17.20 -11.50
N GLU A 6 4.45 -16.18 -11.34
CA GLU A 6 5.40 -16.06 -10.22
C GLU A 6 4.76 -15.98 -8.82
N LEU A 7 3.49 -15.55 -8.74
CA LEU A 7 2.72 -15.46 -7.49
C LEU A 7 1.64 -16.53 -7.37
N SER A 8 1.69 -17.60 -8.19
CA SER A 8 0.73 -18.70 -8.11
C SER A 8 0.73 -19.34 -6.72
N GLY A 9 -0.46 -19.57 -6.17
CA GLY A 9 -0.65 -20.12 -4.82
C GLY A 9 -0.45 -19.11 -3.68
N GLN A 10 -0.13 -17.85 -3.99
CA GLN A 10 -0.04 -16.80 -2.97
C GLN A 10 -1.38 -16.10 -2.77
N VAL A 11 -1.74 -15.82 -1.53
CA VAL A 11 -2.89 -14.98 -1.19
C VAL A 11 -2.38 -13.60 -0.79
N ALA A 12 -2.90 -12.56 -1.45
CA ALA A 12 -2.55 -11.17 -1.18
C ALA A 12 -3.74 -10.41 -0.59
N LEU A 13 -3.52 -9.73 0.53
CA LEU A 13 -4.45 -8.76 1.11
C LEU A 13 -4.02 -7.35 0.69
N VAL A 14 -4.90 -6.63 -0.03
CA VAL A 14 -4.64 -5.26 -0.49
C VAL A 14 -5.68 -4.32 0.11
N THR A 15 -5.26 -3.39 0.95
CA THR A 15 -6.19 -2.43 1.56
C THR A 15 -6.47 -1.23 0.65
N GLY A 16 -7.74 -0.78 0.63
CA GLY A 16 -8.15 0.36 -0.20
C GLY A 16 -8.07 0.09 -1.70
N ALA A 17 -8.57 -1.08 -2.16
CA ALA A 17 -8.42 -1.58 -3.52
C ALA A 17 -9.52 -1.12 -4.50
N THR A 18 -10.40 -0.20 -4.12
CA THR A 18 -11.56 0.21 -4.93
C THR A 18 -11.16 0.99 -6.19
N ARG A 19 -10.15 1.85 -6.11
CA ARG A 19 -9.72 2.77 -7.18
C ARG A 19 -8.21 3.10 -7.09
N GLY A 20 -7.74 3.88 -8.07
CA GLY A 20 -6.38 4.44 -8.09
C GLY A 20 -5.30 3.36 -7.91
N LEU A 21 -4.32 3.64 -7.04
CA LEU A 21 -3.18 2.76 -6.79
C LEU A 21 -3.61 1.39 -6.29
N GLY A 22 -4.53 1.34 -5.31
CA GLY A 22 -4.98 0.08 -4.73
C GLY A 22 -5.62 -0.87 -5.74
N LYS A 23 -6.44 -0.33 -6.66
CA LYS A 23 -7.02 -1.11 -7.76
C LYS A 23 -5.95 -1.63 -8.72
N ALA A 24 -5.02 -0.78 -9.14
CA ALA A 24 -3.93 -1.17 -10.03
C ALA A 24 -3.03 -2.23 -9.40
N ILE A 25 -2.67 -2.08 -8.12
CA ILE A 25 -1.89 -3.05 -7.35
C ILE A 25 -2.62 -4.39 -7.26
N ALA A 26 -3.90 -4.38 -6.89
CA ALA A 26 -4.70 -5.59 -6.75
C ALA A 26 -4.79 -6.36 -8.09
N LEU A 27 -5.04 -5.64 -9.18
CA LEU A 27 -5.11 -6.23 -10.52
C LEU A 27 -3.76 -6.79 -10.98
N GLU A 28 -2.67 -6.06 -10.76
CA GLU A 28 -1.32 -6.51 -11.17
C GLU A 28 -0.90 -7.78 -10.41
N LEU A 29 -1.12 -7.85 -9.09
CA LEU A 29 -0.86 -9.05 -8.30
C LEU A 29 -1.69 -10.24 -8.80
N ALA A 30 -2.97 -10.01 -9.13
CA ALA A 30 -3.86 -11.04 -9.66
C ALA A 30 -3.40 -11.54 -11.03
N LYS A 31 -3.00 -10.66 -11.94
CA LYS A 31 -2.42 -11.03 -13.25
C LYS A 31 -1.18 -11.90 -13.12
N ARG A 32 -0.36 -11.66 -12.07
CA ARG A 32 0.83 -12.46 -11.75
C ARG A 32 0.51 -13.75 -10.98
N GLY A 33 -0.75 -14.06 -10.76
CA GLY A 33 -1.20 -15.36 -10.24
C GLY A 33 -1.57 -15.39 -8.76
N ALA A 34 -1.53 -14.26 -8.04
CA ALA A 34 -2.00 -14.21 -6.66
C ALA A 34 -3.52 -14.25 -6.59
N THR A 35 -4.08 -14.95 -5.60
CA THR A 35 -5.48 -14.77 -5.19
C THR A 35 -5.57 -13.51 -4.34
N VAL A 36 -6.21 -12.47 -4.85
CA VAL A 36 -6.23 -11.16 -4.19
C VAL A 36 -7.52 -10.95 -3.43
N ILE A 37 -7.39 -10.52 -2.17
CA ILE A 37 -8.46 -10.02 -1.34
C ILE A 37 -8.28 -8.51 -1.22
N GLY A 38 -9.14 -7.75 -1.90
CA GLY A 38 -9.14 -6.29 -1.86
C GLY A 38 -10.13 -5.77 -0.83
N THR A 39 -9.80 -4.68 -0.12
CA THR A 39 -10.74 -4.09 0.84
C THR A 39 -11.27 -2.74 0.39
N ALA A 40 -12.49 -2.45 0.79
CA ALA A 40 -13.20 -1.19 0.61
C ALA A 40 -13.93 -0.79 1.90
N THR A 41 -14.26 0.48 2.07
CA THR A 41 -15.03 0.95 3.23
C THR A 41 -16.55 0.82 3.05
N SER A 42 -17.03 0.38 1.89
CA SER A 42 -18.45 0.23 1.58
C SER A 42 -18.74 -1.03 0.77
N GLU A 43 -19.97 -1.52 0.84
CA GLU A 43 -20.46 -2.65 0.04
C GLU A 43 -20.32 -2.41 -1.46
N SER A 44 -20.65 -1.20 -1.94
CA SER A 44 -20.50 -0.84 -3.35
C SER A 44 -19.04 -0.87 -3.80
N GLY A 45 -18.12 -0.45 -2.92
CA GLY A 45 -16.69 -0.55 -3.16
C GLY A 45 -16.21 -2.01 -3.21
N ALA A 46 -16.65 -2.86 -2.31
CA ALA A 46 -16.34 -4.28 -2.32
C ALA A 46 -16.88 -4.97 -3.59
N GLN A 47 -18.10 -4.63 -4.01
CA GLN A 47 -18.66 -5.14 -5.26
C GLN A 47 -17.87 -4.67 -6.50
N SER A 48 -17.40 -3.43 -6.52
CA SER A 48 -16.52 -2.93 -7.59
C SER A 48 -15.21 -3.72 -7.67
N ILE A 49 -14.64 -4.11 -6.54
CA ILE A 49 -13.45 -4.96 -6.48
C ILE A 49 -13.77 -6.37 -7.00
N ASN A 50 -14.93 -6.95 -6.61
CA ASN A 50 -15.37 -8.25 -7.10
C ASN A 50 -15.46 -8.28 -8.63
N THR A 51 -16.03 -7.21 -9.25
CA THR A 51 -16.13 -7.11 -10.70
C THR A 51 -14.77 -7.21 -11.41
N VAL A 52 -13.72 -6.69 -10.77
CA VAL A 52 -12.36 -6.66 -11.36
C VAL A 52 -11.59 -7.94 -11.07
N LEU A 53 -11.76 -8.54 -9.88
CA LEU A 53 -10.90 -9.63 -9.41
C LEU A 53 -11.49 -11.02 -9.57
N SER A 54 -12.80 -11.16 -9.83
CA SER A 54 -13.47 -12.47 -9.89
C SER A 54 -12.90 -13.39 -10.96
N GLU A 55 -12.50 -12.85 -12.11
CA GLU A 55 -11.86 -13.63 -13.19
C GLU A 55 -10.50 -14.25 -12.79
N PHE A 56 -9.87 -13.71 -11.74
CA PHE A 56 -8.62 -14.21 -11.16
C PHE A 56 -8.82 -15.00 -9.86
N GLY A 57 -10.07 -15.30 -9.48
CA GLY A 57 -10.39 -15.97 -8.22
C GLY A 57 -10.24 -15.09 -6.98
N GLY A 58 -10.07 -13.78 -7.14
CA GLY A 58 -10.01 -12.82 -6.04
C GLY A 58 -11.39 -12.30 -5.63
N LYS A 59 -11.43 -11.54 -4.55
CA LYS A 59 -12.68 -10.96 -3.99
C LYS A 59 -12.47 -9.63 -3.32
N GLY A 60 -13.55 -8.84 -3.27
CA GLY A 60 -13.65 -7.62 -2.48
C GLY A 60 -14.38 -7.87 -1.16
N ILE A 61 -13.94 -7.24 -0.10
CA ILE A 61 -14.58 -7.27 1.22
C ILE A 61 -14.69 -5.88 1.81
N VAL A 62 -15.68 -5.68 2.69
CA VAL A 62 -15.80 -4.43 3.44
C VAL A 62 -14.86 -4.47 4.64
N LEU A 63 -14.01 -3.46 4.75
CA LEU A 63 -13.14 -3.26 5.90
C LEU A 63 -12.80 -1.77 6.05
N ASN A 64 -13.13 -1.20 7.20
CA ASN A 64 -12.51 0.03 7.66
C ASN A 64 -11.22 -0.33 8.43
N VAL A 65 -10.06 0.09 7.92
CA VAL A 65 -8.76 -0.25 8.54
C VAL A 65 -8.53 0.40 9.90
N THR A 66 -9.35 1.38 10.31
CA THR A 66 -9.32 1.97 11.65
C THR A 66 -10.11 1.16 12.66
N ASP A 67 -11.01 0.27 12.22
CA ASP A 67 -11.72 -0.68 13.08
C ASP A 67 -10.82 -1.87 13.43
N ALA A 68 -10.26 -1.82 14.65
CA ALA A 68 -9.34 -2.85 15.12
C ALA A 68 -10.00 -4.23 15.20
N ALA A 69 -11.26 -4.30 15.66
CA ALA A 69 -11.96 -5.57 15.82
C ALA A 69 -12.26 -6.21 14.47
N ALA A 70 -12.70 -5.42 13.49
CA ALA A 70 -12.92 -5.89 12.12
C ALA A 70 -11.61 -6.37 11.46
N CYS A 71 -10.50 -5.65 11.66
CA CYS A 71 -9.19 -6.07 11.17
C CYS A 71 -8.76 -7.40 11.78
N ASP A 72 -8.88 -7.56 13.10
CA ASP A 72 -8.50 -8.79 13.81
C ASP A 72 -9.38 -9.99 13.38
N ALA A 73 -10.68 -9.77 13.20
CA ALA A 73 -11.60 -10.81 12.74
C ALA A 73 -11.25 -11.30 11.33
N LEU A 74 -10.98 -10.36 10.39
CA LEU A 74 -10.56 -10.71 9.04
C LEU A 74 -9.25 -11.49 9.03
N LEU A 75 -8.24 -11.02 9.76
CA LEU A 75 -6.94 -11.68 9.79
C LEU A 75 -7.00 -13.07 10.46
N ALA A 76 -7.85 -13.24 11.47
CA ALA A 76 -8.10 -14.53 12.08
C ALA A 76 -8.76 -15.52 11.10
N GLU A 77 -9.68 -15.03 10.25
CA GLU A 77 -10.30 -15.85 9.20
C GLU A 77 -9.27 -16.29 8.16
N LEU A 78 -8.50 -15.36 7.63
CA LEU A 78 -7.45 -15.66 6.65
C LEU A 78 -6.39 -16.61 7.20
N ALA A 79 -6.04 -16.48 8.47
CA ALA A 79 -5.04 -17.33 9.11
C ALA A 79 -5.45 -18.80 9.19
N LYS A 80 -6.75 -19.14 9.16
CA LYS A 80 -7.24 -20.52 9.10
C LYS A 80 -6.79 -21.22 7.83
N GLU A 81 -6.67 -20.47 6.73
CA GLU A 81 -6.23 -20.94 5.42
C GLU A 81 -4.71 -20.71 5.19
N GLY A 82 -3.96 -20.32 6.23
CA GLY A 82 -2.52 -20.04 6.15
C GLY A 82 -2.19 -18.72 5.45
N ALA A 83 -3.15 -17.81 5.33
CA ALA A 83 -3.03 -16.54 4.62
C ALA A 83 -3.06 -15.33 5.59
N PRO A 84 -2.75 -14.10 5.10
CA PRO A 84 -2.20 -13.80 3.79
C PRO A 84 -0.69 -14.05 3.71
N HIS A 85 -0.20 -14.37 2.52
CA HIS A 85 1.24 -14.48 2.22
C HIS A 85 1.84 -13.11 1.88
N ILE A 86 1.02 -12.23 1.31
CA ILE A 86 1.37 -10.87 0.90
C ILE A 86 0.38 -9.91 1.55
N LEU A 87 0.89 -8.90 2.25
CA LEU A 87 0.11 -7.78 2.77
C LEU A 87 0.55 -6.50 2.06
N VAL A 88 -0.40 -5.81 1.43
CA VAL A 88 -0.18 -4.47 0.86
C VAL A 88 -1.02 -3.46 1.64
N ASN A 89 -0.36 -2.66 2.45
CA ASN A 89 -0.96 -1.55 3.17
C ASN A 89 -0.99 -0.31 2.25
N ASN A 90 -2.12 -0.12 1.55
CA ASN A 90 -2.33 0.98 0.63
C ASN A 90 -3.42 1.97 1.10
N ALA A 91 -4.38 1.54 1.90
CA ALA A 91 -5.43 2.43 2.41
C ALA A 91 -4.83 3.65 3.10
N GLY A 92 -5.38 4.82 2.81
CA GLY A 92 -4.92 6.06 3.40
C GLY A 92 -5.83 7.24 3.05
N ILE A 93 -5.73 8.29 3.85
CA ILE A 93 -6.48 9.55 3.70
C ILE A 93 -5.54 10.73 3.80
N THR A 94 -5.99 11.88 3.32
CA THR A 94 -5.39 13.19 3.60
C THR A 94 -6.40 14.09 4.32
N ARG A 95 -5.91 14.98 5.17
CA ARG A 95 -6.61 16.07 5.80
C ARG A 95 -5.65 17.26 5.79
N ASP A 96 -5.59 17.91 4.64
CA ASP A 96 -4.60 18.95 4.37
C ASP A 96 -5.00 20.26 5.05
N GLY A 97 -4.04 20.93 5.66
CA GLY A 97 -4.20 22.21 6.33
C GLY A 97 -2.89 22.73 6.87
N LEU A 98 -2.70 24.06 6.86
CA LEU A 98 -1.49 24.65 7.44
C LEU A 98 -1.40 24.29 8.93
N ALA A 99 -0.21 24.00 9.43
CA ALA A 99 0.02 23.48 10.78
C ALA A 99 -0.66 24.33 11.88
N MET A 100 -0.62 25.66 11.75
CA MET A 100 -1.26 26.57 12.72
C MET A 100 -2.79 26.53 12.72
N ARG A 101 -3.43 25.89 11.73
CA ARG A 101 -4.89 25.77 11.60
C ARG A 101 -5.34 24.31 11.58
N MET A 102 -4.43 23.36 11.63
CA MET A 102 -4.72 21.94 11.63
C MET A 102 -5.40 21.56 12.93
N LYS A 103 -6.55 20.89 12.84
CA LYS A 103 -7.28 20.41 14.00
C LYS A 103 -6.68 19.11 14.52
N ASP A 104 -6.80 18.86 15.83
CA ASP A 104 -6.34 17.62 16.45
C ASP A 104 -7.06 16.39 15.86
N ASP A 105 -8.33 16.52 15.50
CA ASP A 105 -9.08 15.45 14.83
C ASP A 105 -8.50 15.13 13.43
N ASP A 106 -8.16 16.18 12.63
CA ASP A 106 -7.53 15.99 11.31
C ASP A 106 -6.14 15.32 11.42
N TRP A 107 -5.39 15.66 12.47
CA TRP A 107 -4.14 15.01 12.79
C TRP A 107 -4.37 13.54 13.17
N SER A 108 -5.26 13.29 14.12
CA SER A 108 -5.53 11.95 14.66
C SER A 108 -6.10 11.00 13.61
N ASP A 109 -7.05 11.47 12.78
CA ASP A 109 -7.61 10.69 11.67
C ASP A 109 -6.53 10.21 10.71
N VAL A 110 -5.61 11.10 10.33
CA VAL A 110 -4.53 10.77 9.40
C VAL A 110 -3.51 9.82 10.03
N ILE A 111 -3.12 10.05 11.29
CA ILE A 111 -2.18 9.16 12.00
C ILE A 111 -2.79 7.78 12.22
N ASP A 112 -4.05 7.67 12.66
CA ASP A 112 -4.66 6.36 12.88
C ASP A 112 -4.88 5.60 11.58
N THR A 113 -5.33 6.29 10.51
CA THR A 113 -5.55 5.64 9.22
C THR A 113 -4.25 5.28 8.52
N ASN A 114 -3.27 6.20 8.45
CA ASN A 114 -2.10 6.02 7.58
C ASN A 114 -0.89 5.39 8.29
N LEU A 115 -0.88 5.33 9.62
CA LEU A 115 0.21 4.71 10.40
C LEU A 115 -0.33 3.67 11.38
N GLY A 116 -1.32 3.99 12.18
CA GLY A 116 -1.90 3.09 13.17
C GLY A 116 -2.45 1.81 12.54
N SER A 117 -3.23 1.94 11.45
CA SER A 117 -3.77 0.80 10.72
C SER A 117 -2.68 -0.07 10.09
N VAL A 118 -1.63 0.57 9.53
CA VAL A 118 -0.49 -0.14 8.92
C VAL A 118 0.24 -1.00 9.95
N PHE A 119 0.46 -0.46 11.15
CA PHE A 119 1.02 -1.22 12.27
C PHE A 119 0.10 -2.37 12.67
N ARG A 120 -1.18 -2.11 12.85
CA ARG A 120 -2.19 -3.10 13.29
C ARG A 120 -2.26 -4.28 12.33
N LEU A 121 -2.41 -4.02 11.04
CA LEU A 121 -2.48 -5.07 10.02
C LEU A 121 -1.15 -5.82 9.87
N SER A 122 -0.02 -5.10 9.87
CA SER A 122 1.30 -5.74 9.82
C SER A 122 1.50 -6.69 11.00
N ARG A 123 1.23 -6.23 12.24
CA ARG A 123 1.30 -7.08 13.44
C ARG A 123 0.39 -8.30 13.35
N GLY A 124 -0.82 -8.12 12.84
CA GLY A 124 -1.83 -9.17 12.79
C GLY A 124 -1.46 -10.35 11.87
N VAL A 125 -0.69 -10.10 10.78
CA VAL A 125 -0.24 -11.17 9.87
C VAL A 125 1.01 -11.90 10.37
N LEU A 126 1.76 -11.35 11.33
CA LEU A 126 3.06 -11.89 11.71
C LEU A 126 3.01 -13.34 12.19
N LYS A 127 2.02 -13.71 13.00
CA LYS A 127 1.93 -15.06 13.55
C LYS A 127 1.86 -16.13 12.45
N ALA A 128 1.03 -15.87 11.42
CA ALA A 128 0.89 -16.78 10.28
C ALA A 128 2.16 -16.81 9.42
N MET A 129 2.70 -15.65 9.05
CA MET A 129 3.92 -15.55 8.25
C MET A 129 5.15 -16.14 8.95
N MET A 130 5.30 -15.91 10.26
CA MET A 130 6.40 -16.49 11.05
C MET A 130 6.31 -18.01 11.13
N LYS A 131 5.10 -18.58 11.27
CA LYS A 131 4.87 -20.03 11.25
C LYS A 131 5.21 -20.62 9.87
N ALA A 132 4.81 -19.94 8.81
CA ALA A 132 5.11 -20.34 7.43
C ALA A 132 6.59 -20.12 7.04
N ARG A 133 7.35 -19.32 7.81
CA ARG A 133 8.69 -18.83 7.47
C ARG A 133 8.75 -18.19 6.07
N SER A 134 7.71 -17.47 5.73
CA SER A 134 7.55 -16.76 4.45
C SER A 134 6.52 -15.67 4.59
N GLY A 135 6.79 -14.51 4.02
CA GLY A 135 5.85 -13.38 4.00
C GLY A 135 6.41 -12.16 3.28
N ARG A 136 5.52 -11.35 2.74
CA ARG A 136 5.82 -10.08 2.08
C ARG A 136 4.89 -9.00 2.62
N ILE A 137 5.45 -7.97 3.25
CA ILE A 137 4.71 -6.80 3.71
C ILE A 137 5.19 -5.61 2.91
N ILE A 138 4.29 -4.99 2.15
CA ILE A 138 4.58 -3.83 1.31
C ILE A 138 3.70 -2.67 1.77
N ASN A 139 4.32 -1.59 2.18
CA ASN A 139 3.66 -0.39 2.67
C ASN A 139 3.71 0.72 1.62
N VAL A 140 2.56 1.17 1.13
CA VAL A 140 2.49 2.31 0.21
C VAL A 140 2.62 3.59 1.03
N THR A 141 3.79 4.21 0.90
CA THR A 141 4.12 5.51 1.53
C THR A 141 3.85 6.67 0.56
N SER A 142 4.72 7.64 0.50
CA SER A 142 4.67 8.77 -0.43
C SER A 142 6.03 9.46 -0.47
N VAL A 143 6.35 10.12 -1.58
CA VAL A 143 7.45 11.07 -1.66
C VAL A 143 7.36 12.14 -0.56
N VAL A 144 6.15 12.54 -0.19
CA VAL A 144 5.89 13.53 0.88
C VAL A 144 6.43 13.09 2.24
N GLY A 145 6.46 11.79 2.51
CA GLY A 145 7.08 11.26 3.73
C GLY A 145 8.59 11.50 3.83
N SER A 146 9.26 11.75 2.70
CA SER A 146 10.70 12.04 2.63
C SER A 146 10.99 13.53 2.42
N SER A 147 10.25 14.17 1.50
CA SER A 147 10.49 15.58 1.14
C SER A 147 9.74 16.60 2.01
N GLY A 148 8.64 16.15 2.67
CA GLY A 148 7.65 17.06 3.22
C GLY A 148 6.79 17.73 2.13
N ASN A 149 5.68 18.33 2.55
CA ASN A 149 4.86 19.20 1.70
C ASN A 149 4.10 20.19 2.58
N PRO A 150 4.09 21.49 2.25
CA PRO A 150 3.30 22.47 3.01
C PRO A 150 1.83 22.06 3.13
N GLY A 151 1.26 22.18 4.32
CA GLY A 151 -0.13 21.78 4.61
C GLY A 151 -0.34 20.28 4.87
N GLN A 152 0.70 19.46 4.84
CA GLN A 152 0.60 18.00 5.03
C GLN A 152 1.46 17.49 6.19
N ALA A 153 1.57 18.24 7.28
CA ALA A 153 2.40 17.84 8.42
C ALA A 153 1.97 16.47 9.02
N ASN A 154 0.67 16.23 9.15
CA ASN A 154 0.09 14.95 9.59
C ASN A 154 0.40 13.79 8.62
N TYR A 155 0.18 14.03 7.33
CA TYR A 155 0.42 13.02 6.29
C TYR A 155 1.91 12.68 6.14
N ALA A 156 2.77 13.71 6.12
CA ALA A 156 4.23 13.53 6.08
C ALA A 156 4.72 12.74 7.30
N ALA A 157 4.27 13.10 8.51
CA ALA A 157 4.61 12.40 9.73
C ALA A 157 4.19 10.93 9.69
N ALA A 158 2.95 10.63 9.25
CA ALA A 158 2.46 9.28 9.12
C ALA A 158 3.30 8.45 8.13
N LYS A 159 3.56 8.99 6.92
CA LYS A 159 4.30 8.27 5.87
C LYS A 159 5.79 8.09 6.22
N ALA A 160 6.41 9.06 6.88
CA ALA A 160 7.76 8.92 7.44
C ALA A 160 7.79 7.87 8.57
N GLY A 161 6.78 7.87 9.45
CA GLY A 161 6.63 6.88 10.52
C GLY A 161 6.52 5.46 9.99
N VAL A 162 5.76 5.24 8.91
CA VAL A 162 5.68 3.93 8.24
C VAL A 162 7.04 3.49 7.73
N ALA A 163 7.84 4.38 7.13
CA ALA A 163 9.18 4.03 6.65
C ALA A 163 10.12 3.67 7.81
N GLY A 164 10.03 4.37 8.96
CA GLY A 164 10.76 4.04 10.18
C GLY A 164 10.38 2.67 10.73
N MET A 165 9.06 2.42 10.86
CA MET A 165 8.50 1.14 11.31
C MET A 165 8.90 -0.01 10.37
N THR A 166 8.88 0.20 9.06
CA THR A 166 9.30 -0.78 8.05
C THR A 166 10.72 -1.27 8.29
N ARG A 167 11.66 -0.35 8.58
CA ARG A 167 13.07 -0.72 8.89
C ARG A 167 13.18 -1.54 10.18
N ALA A 168 12.41 -1.21 11.20
CA ALA A 168 12.40 -1.96 12.46
C ALA A 168 11.87 -3.39 12.25
N LEU A 169 10.70 -3.52 11.61
CA LEU A 169 10.11 -4.83 11.30
C LEU A 169 10.98 -5.67 10.38
N ALA A 170 11.66 -5.08 9.40
CA ALA A 170 12.58 -5.79 8.53
C ALA A 170 13.74 -6.44 9.31
N ARG A 171 14.30 -5.75 10.31
CA ARG A 171 15.33 -6.29 11.20
C ARG A 171 14.80 -7.42 12.08
N GLU A 172 13.60 -7.28 12.61
CA GLU A 172 12.95 -8.26 13.48
C GLU A 172 12.60 -9.56 12.76
N LEU A 173 12.11 -9.44 11.50
CA LEU A 173 11.47 -10.53 10.78
C LEU A 173 12.36 -11.22 9.73
N GLY A 174 13.52 -10.65 9.41
CA GLY A 174 14.40 -11.16 8.36
C GLY A 174 14.84 -12.60 8.58
N SER A 175 15.13 -13.02 9.82
CA SER A 175 15.48 -14.41 10.15
C SER A 175 14.35 -15.42 9.90
N ARG A 176 13.15 -14.94 9.66
CA ARG A 176 11.95 -15.74 9.32
C ARG A 176 11.61 -15.70 7.82
N ASN A 177 12.50 -15.18 6.97
CA ASN A 177 12.27 -15.03 5.53
C ASN A 177 11.02 -14.17 5.21
N ILE A 178 10.75 -13.19 6.06
CA ILE A 178 9.68 -12.20 5.86
C ILE A 178 10.36 -10.89 5.48
N THR A 179 10.00 -10.33 4.32
CA THR A 179 10.48 -9.01 3.90
C THR A 179 9.44 -7.94 4.18
N VAL A 180 9.90 -6.78 4.61
CA VAL A 180 9.05 -5.61 4.87
C VAL A 180 9.65 -4.42 4.16
N ASN A 181 8.93 -3.85 3.19
CA ASN A 181 9.41 -2.77 2.34
C ASN A 181 8.36 -1.67 2.17
N CYS A 182 8.82 -0.49 1.77
CA CYS A 182 7.98 0.61 1.34
C CYS A 182 8.06 0.80 -0.18
N VAL A 183 6.95 1.22 -0.78
CA VAL A 183 6.92 1.88 -2.08
C VAL A 183 6.47 3.31 -1.84
N ALA A 184 7.25 4.28 -2.34
CA ALA A 184 7.00 5.71 -2.18
C ALA A 184 6.66 6.34 -3.55
N PRO A 185 5.36 6.43 -3.90
CA PRO A 185 4.92 7.12 -5.11
C PRO A 185 5.22 8.62 -5.05
N GLY A 186 5.53 9.21 -6.19
CA GLY A 186 5.44 10.64 -6.43
C GLY A 186 4.02 11.05 -6.83
N PHE A 187 3.90 11.98 -7.77
CA PHE A 187 2.61 12.36 -8.35
C PHE A 187 2.20 11.36 -9.43
N ILE A 188 1.10 10.66 -9.16
CA ILE A 188 0.54 9.62 -10.02
C ILE A 188 -0.79 10.11 -10.60
N ASP A 189 -1.03 9.83 -11.88
CA ASP A 189 -2.28 10.16 -12.57
C ASP A 189 -3.46 9.35 -12.01
N THR A 190 -4.16 9.96 -11.08
CA THR A 190 -5.36 9.41 -10.42
C THR A 190 -6.45 10.48 -10.40
N ASP A 191 -7.66 10.12 -9.98
CA ASP A 191 -8.76 11.08 -9.84
C ASP A 191 -8.37 12.30 -9.00
N MET A 192 -7.49 12.11 -8.01
CA MET A 192 -7.01 13.18 -7.13
C MET A 192 -6.13 14.19 -7.88
N THR A 193 -5.22 13.73 -8.72
CA THR A 193 -4.33 14.60 -9.50
C THR A 193 -5.02 15.22 -10.70
N ARG A 194 -6.01 14.54 -11.30
CA ARG A 194 -6.83 15.06 -12.40
C ARG A 194 -7.75 16.20 -11.97
N ALA A 195 -8.05 16.30 -10.68
CA ALA A 195 -8.85 17.41 -10.13
C ALA A 195 -8.03 18.71 -9.97
N LEU A 196 -6.71 18.68 -10.19
CA LEU A 196 -5.84 19.85 -10.12
C LEU A 196 -6.01 20.74 -11.37
N GLY A 197 -5.95 22.06 -11.18
CA GLY A 197 -5.96 23.00 -12.29
C GLY A 197 -4.68 22.94 -13.13
N GLU A 198 -4.75 23.45 -14.37
CA GLU A 198 -3.64 23.43 -15.34
C GLU A 198 -2.34 24.05 -14.80
N ALA A 199 -2.43 25.20 -14.12
CA ALA A 199 -1.28 25.87 -13.51
C ALA A 199 -0.61 25.00 -12.43
N GLN A 200 -1.40 24.31 -11.60
CA GLN A 200 -0.88 23.41 -10.58
C GLN A 200 -0.21 22.18 -11.20
N THR A 201 -0.82 21.63 -12.24
CA THR A 201 -0.29 20.48 -12.97
C THR A 201 1.05 20.82 -13.62
N THR A 202 1.16 22.00 -14.26
CA THR A 202 2.41 22.49 -14.86
C THR A 202 3.51 22.67 -13.80
N ALA A 203 3.17 23.25 -12.65
CA ALA A 203 4.12 23.42 -11.54
C ALA A 203 4.59 22.07 -10.97
N LEU A 204 3.72 21.06 -10.91
CA LEU A 204 4.10 19.71 -10.49
C LEU A 204 5.00 19.03 -11.51
N LEU A 205 4.68 19.11 -12.79
CA LEU A 205 5.48 18.52 -13.87
C LEU A 205 6.90 19.08 -13.91
N SER A 206 7.08 20.37 -13.61
CA SER A 206 8.42 20.98 -13.56
C SER A 206 9.33 20.42 -12.47
N GLN A 207 8.76 19.75 -11.46
CA GLN A 207 9.51 19.10 -10.37
C GLN A 207 9.85 17.63 -10.67
N ILE A 208 9.35 17.08 -11.77
CA ILE A 208 9.54 15.66 -12.13
C ILE A 208 10.55 15.57 -13.29
N PRO A 209 11.78 15.08 -13.06
CA PRO A 209 12.79 14.95 -14.11
C PRO A 209 12.33 14.15 -15.34
N LEU A 210 11.49 13.12 -15.17
CA LEU A 210 10.90 12.37 -16.29
C LEU A 210 9.82 13.14 -17.06
N GLY A 211 9.41 14.34 -16.63
CA GLY A 211 8.51 15.25 -17.32
C GLY A 211 7.06 14.78 -17.47
N ARG A 212 6.66 13.74 -16.75
CA ARG A 212 5.30 13.22 -16.75
C ARG A 212 4.85 12.77 -15.37
N LEU A 213 3.54 12.74 -15.15
CA LEU A 213 2.97 12.02 -14.01
C LEU A 213 3.25 10.52 -14.17
N GLY A 214 3.46 9.83 -13.04
CA GLY A 214 3.47 8.36 -13.04
C GLY A 214 2.07 7.82 -13.33
N GLN A 215 2.00 6.60 -13.84
CA GLN A 215 0.75 5.86 -13.96
C GLN A 215 0.56 4.94 -12.75
N PRO A 216 -0.68 4.60 -12.34
CA PRO A 216 -0.93 3.63 -11.27
C PRO A 216 -0.17 2.31 -11.49
N GLU A 217 0.01 1.91 -12.73
CA GLU A 217 0.76 0.71 -13.15
C GLU A 217 2.26 0.81 -12.83
N ASP A 218 2.86 2.01 -12.88
CA ASP A 218 4.26 2.21 -12.49
C ASP A 218 4.46 1.79 -11.02
N VAL A 219 3.51 2.15 -10.15
CA VAL A 219 3.51 1.78 -8.72
C VAL A 219 3.15 0.31 -8.53
N ALA A 220 2.14 -0.19 -9.25
CA ALA A 220 1.69 -1.58 -9.15
C ALA A 220 2.80 -2.57 -9.53
N ASN A 221 3.59 -2.26 -10.56
CA ASN A 221 4.75 -3.05 -10.97
C ASN A 221 5.83 -3.12 -9.88
N ALA A 222 6.12 -2.00 -9.21
CA ALA A 222 7.07 -1.96 -8.10
C ALA A 222 6.60 -2.79 -6.91
N VAL A 223 5.31 -2.70 -6.56
CA VAL A 223 4.70 -3.52 -5.50
C VAL A 223 4.76 -5.00 -5.86
N ALA A 224 4.41 -5.36 -7.10
CA ALA A 224 4.43 -6.75 -7.56
C ALA A 224 5.86 -7.33 -7.59
N PHE A 225 6.86 -6.53 -7.98
CA PHE A 225 8.26 -6.92 -7.87
C PHE A 225 8.65 -7.22 -6.41
N LEU A 226 8.33 -6.32 -5.46
CA LEU A 226 8.64 -6.53 -4.04
C LEU A 226 7.88 -7.71 -3.43
N ALA A 227 6.72 -8.08 -3.98
CA ALA A 227 5.95 -9.25 -3.58
C ALA A 227 6.53 -10.57 -4.14
N SER A 228 7.32 -10.50 -5.21
CA SER A 228 7.81 -11.66 -5.95
C SER A 228 9.03 -12.32 -5.31
N PRO A 229 9.38 -13.56 -5.73
CA PRO A 229 10.62 -14.21 -5.34
C PRO A 229 11.88 -13.44 -5.76
N ALA A 230 11.82 -12.64 -6.84
CA ALA A 230 12.95 -11.84 -7.32
C ALA A 230 13.43 -10.80 -6.30
N ALA A 231 12.55 -10.37 -5.38
CA ALA A 231 12.87 -9.43 -4.30
C ALA A 231 13.21 -10.12 -2.96
N ALA A 232 13.49 -11.42 -2.94
CA ALA A 232 13.70 -12.19 -1.70
C ALA A 232 14.84 -11.66 -0.81
N TYR A 233 15.81 -10.95 -1.39
CA TYR A 233 16.94 -10.37 -0.66
C TYR A 233 16.80 -8.85 -0.43
N ILE A 234 15.58 -8.30 -0.63
CA ILE A 234 15.27 -6.87 -0.45
C ILE A 234 14.34 -6.72 0.75
N THR A 235 14.83 -6.09 1.82
CA THR A 235 14.02 -5.79 3.01
C THR A 235 14.49 -4.50 3.68
N GLY A 236 13.55 -3.76 4.29
CA GLY A 236 13.82 -2.50 4.98
C GLY A 236 14.01 -1.30 4.05
N THR A 237 13.82 -1.45 2.74
CA THR A 237 14.00 -0.38 1.77
C THR A 237 12.73 0.46 1.57
N THR A 238 12.94 1.68 1.07
CA THR A 238 11.89 2.49 0.46
C THR A 238 12.19 2.63 -1.03
N MET A 239 11.42 1.94 -1.86
CA MET A 239 11.53 2.04 -3.31
C MET A 239 10.75 3.28 -3.79
N HIS A 240 11.47 4.27 -4.30
CA HIS A 240 10.88 5.49 -4.83
C HIS A 240 10.39 5.27 -6.27
N VAL A 241 9.09 5.59 -6.50
CA VAL A 241 8.44 5.53 -7.83
C VAL A 241 7.87 6.91 -8.12
N ASN A 242 8.73 7.86 -8.47
CA ASN A 242 8.40 9.29 -8.46
C ASN A 242 8.98 10.09 -9.65
N GLY A 243 9.49 9.40 -10.68
CA GLY A 243 10.04 10.04 -11.86
C GLY A 243 11.29 10.90 -11.61
N GLY A 244 11.99 10.65 -10.49
CA GLY A 244 13.18 11.43 -10.09
C GLY A 244 12.86 12.68 -9.26
N MET A 245 11.59 12.90 -8.89
CA MET A 245 11.18 14.04 -8.06
C MET A 245 11.89 14.09 -6.70
N TYR A 246 12.22 12.95 -6.15
CA TYR A 246 13.05 12.78 -4.96
C TYR A 246 14.04 11.64 -5.19
N MET A 247 15.32 11.93 -4.92
CA MET A 247 16.42 10.98 -5.05
C MET A 247 17.12 10.85 -3.70
N GLN A 248 17.44 9.62 -3.29
CA GLN A 248 18.11 9.29 -2.04
C GLN A 248 19.32 8.42 -2.32
#